data_439b2a4e7520af30157e61db821ea98c
#
_entry.id   439b2a4e7520af30157e61db821ea98c
#
_cell.length_a   1.000
_cell.length_b   1.000
_cell.length_c   1.000
_cell.angle_alpha   90.00
_cell.angle_beta   90.00
_cell.angle_gamma   90.00
#
_symmetry.space_group_name_H-M   'P 1'
#
loop_
_entity.id
_entity.type
_entity.pdbx_description
1 polymer ?
#
loop_
_entity_poly.entity_id
_entity_poly.type
_entity_poly.pdbx_seq_one_letter_code
_entity_poly.pdbx_strand_id
1 'polypeptide(L)'
;MKTVVSISLGPARLDYDLETEFLGQTIRVIRIGTDGSVDRAESAIREWEPKADVIGLGMVQDHYQVGTHKITHEDTRRLEEAVQSVPVTTGATLRGILQDWSVRHAQLELEHCFNNAKVLFLNGQANYRPARVFTEYTENLFFADPVTQMGVPKMLTSLDALETYATGTGYLQSWHIGDTVGKLPVARNVTNYVLRKGAQNADVIAARYNELEEMGLEELAGKTVLTSSISEERLKELGDRGVNVVIDYTPQIFNETVGVNVVEAMILAALERSPSEITHDDYLEIITNEGIEPRILYPSGYKRISRFAFRYPSAVTAVLPQRQAAGCSGQLCAEVLHEQR
;
A
#
# COMPACT_ATOMS: atom_id res chain seq x y z
N MET A 1 10.31 28.89 6.22
CA MET A 1 9.50 28.10 5.27
C MET A 1 10.40 26.99 4.75
N LYS A 2 9.97 25.75 4.85
CA LYS A 2 10.68 24.57 4.36
C LYS A 2 10.22 24.23 2.94
N THR A 3 11.10 23.64 2.15
CA THR A 3 10.80 23.23 0.76
C THR A 3 10.98 21.72 0.61
N VAL A 4 9.91 21.02 0.30
CA VAL A 4 9.90 19.60 -0.05
C VAL A 4 9.75 19.46 -1.56
N VAL A 5 10.63 18.70 -2.19
CA VAL A 5 10.57 18.43 -3.63
C VAL A 5 10.34 16.95 -3.87
N SER A 6 9.19 16.59 -4.42
CA SER A 6 8.86 15.24 -4.82
C SER A 6 9.22 15.01 -6.28
N ILE A 7 10.24 14.21 -6.54
CA ILE A 7 10.63 13.79 -7.89
C ILE A 7 10.01 12.41 -8.14
N SER A 8 9.10 12.35 -9.11
CA SER A 8 8.26 11.18 -9.35
C SER A 8 8.49 10.58 -10.73
N LEU A 9 8.62 9.27 -10.84
CA LEU A 9 8.58 8.57 -12.12
C LEU A 9 7.19 8.64 -12.78
N GLY A 10 6.18 9.19 -12.10
CA GLY A 10 4.85 9.39 -12.66
C GLY A 10 4.78 10.50 -13.71
N PRO A 11 3.58 10.71 -14.29
CA PRO A 11 3.37 11.66 -15.37
C PRO A 11 3.52 13.11 -14.92
N ALA A 12 4.19 13.94 -15.75
CA ALA A 12 4.40 15.36 -15.52
C ALA A 12 3.09 16.18 -15.48
N ARG A 13 2.02 15.70 -16.13
CA ARG A 13 0.70 16.36 -16.08
C ARG A 13 0.08 16.45 -14.68
N LEU A 14 0.65 15.75 -13.72
CA LEU A 14 0.24 15.77 -12.30
C LEU A 14 1.16 16.65 -11.44
N ASP A 15 2.01 17.49 -12.05
CA ASP A 15 2.90 18.38 -11.34
C ASP A 15 2.13 19.50 -10.65
N TYR A 16 2.64 19.88 -9.48
CA TYR A 16 2.10 20.98 -8.69
C TYR A 16 3.19 21.68 -7.90
N ASP A 17 2.90 22.90 -7.47
CA ASP A 17 3.69 23.72 -6.57
C ASP A 17 2.69 24.42 -5.64
N LEU A 18 2.71 24.08 -4.36
CA LEU A 18 1.76 24.58 -3.38
C LEU A 18 2.43 24.84 -2.04
N GLU A 19 1.82 25.71 -1.26
CA GLU A 19 2.21 25.98 0.14
C GLU A 19 1.13 25.46 1.07
N THR A 20 1.54 24.87 2.18
CA THR A 20 0.62 24.29 3.17
C THR A 20 1.18 24.38 4.57
N GLU A 21 0.29 24.35 5.56
CA GLU A 21 0.66 24.24 6.97
C GLU A 21 0.69 22.76 7.38
N PHE A 22 1.80 22.29 7.95
CA PHE A 22 1.95 20.94 8.46
C PHE A 22 2.85 20.94 9.70
N LEU A 23 2.44 20.27 10.77
CA LEU A 23 3.10 20.26 12.08
C LEU A 23 3.44 21.68 12.59
N GLY A 24 2.55 22.64 12.34
CA GLY A 24 2.71 24.03 12.75
C GLY A 24 3.79 24.82 11.97
N GLN A 25 4.22 24.33 10.83
CA GLN A 25 5.16 24.97 9.93
C GLN A 25 4.60 25.16 8.53
N THR A 26 4.93 26.27 7.88
CA THR A 26 4.65 26.47 6.45
C THR A 26 5.64 25.68 5.61
N ILE A 27 5.15 24.76 4.81
CA ILE A 27 5.95 23.92 3.91
C ILE A 27 5.50 24.18 2.46
N ARG A 28 6.46 24.48 1.59
CA ARG A 28 6.26 24.47 0.15
C ARG A 28 6.51 23.08 -0.39
N VAL A 29 5.54 22.54 -1.11
CA VAL A 29 5.60 21.20 -1.72
C VAL A 29 5.56 21.32 -3.22
N ILE A 30 6.61 20.83 -3.88
CA ILE A 30 6.76 20.83 -5.33
C ILE A 30 6.80 19.38 -5.81
N ARG A 31 5.97 19.05 -6.80
CA ARG A 31 6.03 17.74 -7.47
C ARG A 31 6.49 17.91 -8.90
N ILE A 32 7.42 17.04 -9.30
CA ILE A 32 7.99 16.99 -10.66
C ILE A 32 7.89 15.55 -11.15
N GLY A 33 7.07 15.35 -12.20
CA GLY A 33 6.91 14.08 -12.87
C GLY A 33 7.89 13.91 -14.04
N THR A 34 8.41 12.70 -14.20
CA THR A 34 9.42 12.42 -15.24
C THR A 34 8.97 11.40 -16.29
N ASP A 35 7.66 11.08 -16.33
CA ASP A 35 7.01 10.17 -17.28
C ASP A 35 7.76 8.84 -17.45
N GLY A 36 8.17 8.21 -16.35
CA GLY A 36 8.90 6.94 -16.31
C GLY A 36 10.40 7.01 -16.55
N SER A 37 10.97 8.20 -16.79
CA SER A 37 12.40 8.34 -17.11
C SER A 37 13.26 8.53 -15.85
N VAL A 38 14.07 7.55 -15.54
CA VAL A 38 15.06 7.60 -14.45
C VAL A 38 16.12 8.69 -14.71
N ASP A 39 16.60 8.83 -15.95
CA ASP A 39 17.61 9.84 -16.32
C ASP A 39 17.08 11.27 -16.14
N ARG A 40 15.79 11.51 -16.47
CA ARG A 40 15.13 12.80 -16.19
C ARG A 40 14.95 13.01 -14.70
N ALA A 41 14.68 11.97 -13.94
CA ALA A 41 14.58 12.06 -12.49
C ALA A 41 15.91 12.43 -11.84
N GLU A 42 17.03 11.84 -12.26
CA GLU A 42 18.37 12.24 -11.81
C GLU A 42 18.69 13.70 -12.18
N SER A 43 18.31 14.12 -13.38
CA SER A 43 18.54 15.51 -13.80
C SER A 43 17.73 16.48 -12.93
N ALA A 44 16.48 16.15 -12.64
CA ALA A 44 15.63 16.93 -11.73
C ALA A 44 16.17 16.94 -10.31
N ILE A 45 16.71 15.81 -9.80
CA ILE A 45 17.40 15.78 -8.49
C ILE A 45 18.51 16.81 -8.44
N ARG A 46 19.42 16.78 -9.41
CA ARG A 46 20.57 17.73 -9.46
C ARG A 46 20.14 19.19 -9.54
N GLU A 47 19.04 19.49 -10.24
CA GLU A 47 18.50 20.84 -10.36
C GLU A 47 17.87 21.34 -9.07
N TRP A 48 17.14 20.47 -8.37
CA TRP A 48 16.28 20.87 -7.25
C TRP A 48 16.93 20.66 -5.89
N GLU A 49 17.88 19.73 -5.74
CA GLU A 49 18.55 19.46 -4.47
C GLU A 49 19.11 20.72 -3.79
N PRO A 50 19.75 21.69 -4.50
CA PRO A 50 20.24 22.90 -3.86
C PRO A 50 19.14 23.84 -3.34
N LYS A 51 17.90 23.60 -3.69
CA LYS A 51 16.72 24.42 -3.34
C LYS A 51 15.76 23.71 -2.39
N ALA A 52 16.01 22.44 -2.10
CA ALA A 52 15.17 21.59 -1.28
C ALA A 52 15.74 21.40 0.13
N ASP A 53 14.87 21.29 1.13
CA ASP A 53 15.25 20.80 2.46
C ASP A 53 15.16 19.25 2.53
N VAL A 54 14.24 18.64 1.76
CA VAL A 54 14.09 17.19 1.65
C VAL A 54 13.62 16.81 0.23
N ILE A 55 14.13 15.69 -0.27
CA ILE A 55 13.65 15.08 -1.54
C ILE A 55 12.83 13.83 -1.24
N GLY A 56 11.62 13.78 -1.84
CA GLY A 56 10.78 12.59 -1.86
C GLY A 56 10.83 11.92 -3.24
N LEU A 57 11.13 10.62 -3.32
CA LEU A 57 11.11 9.86 -4.56
C LEU A 57 9.74 9.20 -4.73
N GLY A 58 9.02 9.58 -5.77
CA GLY A 58 7.66 9.13 -6.03
C GLY A 58 7.57 8.10 -7.17
N MET A 59 6.60 7.17 -7.05
CA MET A 59 6.34 6.11 -8.02
C MET A 59 7.56 5.25 -8.36
N VAL A 60 8.49 5.13 -7.43
CA VAL A 60 9.59 4.18 -7.46
C VAL A 60 9.18 2.86 -6.84
N GLN A 61 9.92 1.79 -7.13
CA GLN A 61 9.75 0.50 -6.46
C GLN A 61 10.54 0.54 -5.14
N ASP A 62 9.84 0.48 -4.00
CA ASP A 62 10.51 0.49 -2.71
C ASP A 62 11.43 -0.72 -2.52
N HIS A 63 12.48 -0.51 -1.75
CA HIS A 63 13.20 -1.62 -1.15
C HIS A 63 12.32 -2.22 -0.04
N TYR A 64 12.21 -3.53 0.00
CA TYR A 64 11.43 -4.20 1.05
C TYR A 64 12.13 -5.44 1.55
N GLN A 65 11.72 -5.89 2.73
CA GLN A 65 12.29 -7.06 3.38
C GLN A 65 11.20 -8.13 3.54
N VAL A 66 11.52 -9.35 3.16
CA VAL A 66 10.68 -10.54 3.32
C VAL A 66 11.44 -11.54 4.19
N GLY A 67 11.00 -11.72 5.43
CA GLY A 67 11.79 -12.44 6.42
C GLY A 67 13.16 -11.80 6.63
N THR A 68 14.23 -12.54 6.36
CA THR A 68 15.61 -12.06 6.40
C THR A 68 16.13 -11.55 5.04
N HIS A 69 15.38 -11.77 3.96
CA HIS A 69 15.80 -11.42 2.61
C HIS A 69 15.42 -9.98 2.28
N LYS A 70 16.41 -9.15 1.93
CA LYS A 70 16.21 -7.77 1.48
C LYS A 70 16.13 -7.75 -0.05
N ILE A 71 15.07 -7.20 -0.58
CA ILE A 71 14.86 -6.97 -2.01
C ILE A 71 15.14 -5.51 -2.31
N THR A 72 16.06 -5.27 -3.24
CA THR A 72 16.47 -3.93 -3.67
C THR A 72 16.14 -3.72 -5.13
N HIS A 73 15.78 -2.49 -5.48
CA HIS A 73 15.47 -2.09 -6.84
C HIS A 73 16.54 -1.11 -7.34
N GLU A 74 17.16 -1.44 -8.46
CA GLU A 74 18.33 -0.73 -8.99
C GLU A 74 18.02 0.73 -9.31
N ASP A 75 16.90 1.00 -9.98
CA ASP A 75 16.50 2.37 -10.33
C ASP A 75 16.27 3.24 -9.08
N THR A 76 15.66 2.66 -8.05
CA THR A 76 15.43 3.37 -6.77
C THR A 76 16.74 3.65 -6.08
N ARG A 77 17.64 2.65 -5.98
CA ARG A 77 18.97 2.83 -5.41
C ARG A 77 19.76 3.91 -6.16
N ARG A 78 19.71 3.91 -7.49
CA ARG A 78 20.35 4.90 -8.35
C ARG A 78 19.85 6.33 -8.06
N LEU A 79 18.53 6.50 -7.87
CA LEU A 79 17.94 7.80 -7.54
C LEU A 79 18.27 8.24 -6.10
N GLU A 80 18.25 7.31 -5.14
CA GLU A 80 18.68 7.62 -3.76
C GLU A 80 20.15 8.05 -3.70
N GLU A 81 21.04 7.37 -4.41
CA GLU A 81 22.47 7.71 -4.52
C GLU A 81 22.73 9.03 -5.27
N ALA A 82 21.80 9.48 -6.11
CA ALA A 82 21.91 10.75 -6.80
C ALA A 82 21.70 11.97 -5.87
N VAL A 83 21.03 11.78 -4.73
CA VAL A 83 20.83 12.81 -3.71
C VAL A 83 22.03 12.81 -2.76
N GLN A 84 22.72 13.94 -2.60
CA GLN A 84 24.01 14.00 -1.90
C GLN A 84 23.98 14.83 -0.61
N SER A 85 23.14 15.87 -0.55
CA SER A 85 23.26 16.93 0.46
C SER A 85 22.05 17.10 1.37
N VAL A 86 20.91 16.55 0.99
CA VAL A 86 19.65 16.65 1.75
C VAL A 86 19.09 15.26 2.07
N PRO A 87 18.22 15.13 3.08
CA PRO A 87 17.54 13.87 3.33
C PRO A 87 16.68 13.43 2.11
N VAL A 88 16.65 12.12 1.86
CA VAL A 88 15.82 11.51 0.80
C VAL A 88 14.95 10.41 1.37
N THR A 89 13.73 10.31 0.86
CA THR A 89 12.80 9.21 1.21
C THR A 89 11.97 8.75 0.02
N THR A 90 11.63 7.47 -0.02
CA THR A 90 10.64 6.89 -0.93
C THR A 90 9.23 6.81 -0.29
N GLY A 91 9.12 7.18 0.98
CA GLY A 91 7.90 6.97 1.77
C GLY A 91 7.74 5.55 2.33
N ALA A 92 8.77 4.70 2.23
CA ALA A 92 8.67 3.28 2.56
C ALA A 92 8.39 3.04 4.05
N THR A 93 8.98 3.83 4.95
CA THR A 93 8.78 3.69 6.40
C THR A 93 7.35 4.03 6.78
N LEU A 94 6.88 5.20 6.41
CA LEU A 94 5.51 5.65 6.68
C LEU A 94 4.48 4.72 6.02
N ARG A 95 4.71 4.30 4.78
CA ARG A 95 3.85 3.34 4.07
C ARG A 95 3.71 2.04 4.85
N GLY A 96 4.82 1.51 5.35
CA GLY A 96 4.79 0.30 6.16
C GLY A 96 3.94 0.46 7.42
N ILE A 97 4.05 1.57 8.11
CA ILE A 97 3.25 1.87 9.31
C ILE A 97 1.76 1.98 8.96
N LEU A 98 1.43 2.70 7.89
CA LEU A 98 0.04 2.85 7.43
C LEU A 98 -0.56 1.51 6.98
N GLN A 99 0.23 0.64 6.35
CA GLN A 99 -0.20 -0.71 5.99
C GLN A 99 -0.51 -1.56 7.22
N ASP A 100 0.37 -1.57 8.21
CA ASP A 100 0.17 -2.33 9.45
C ASP A 100 -1.06 -1.81 10.21
N TRP A 101 -1.20 -0.49 10.30
CA TRP A 101 -2.34 0.14 10.94
C TRP A 101 -3.65 -0.13 10.21
N SER A 102 -3.65 -0.08 8.86
CA SER A 102 -4.87 -0.27 8.07
C SER A 102 -5.53 -1.62 8.32
N VAL A 103 -4.76 -2.67 8.51
CA VAL A 103 -5.30 -4.00 8.82
C VAL A 103 -5.90 -4.04 10.22
N ARG A 104 -5.19 -3.53 11.23
CA ARG A 104 -5.68 -3.50 12.62
C ARG A 104 -6.89 -2.60 12.77
N HIS A 105 -6.87 -1.41 12.17
CA HIS A 105 -7.99 -0.47 12.17
C HIS A 105 -9.23 -1.10 11.51
N ALA A 106 -9.08 -1.70 10.33
CA ALA A 106 -10.19 -2.36 9.66
C ALA A 106 -10.72 -3.57 10.44
N GLN A 107 -9.86 -4.35 11.11
CA GLN A 107 -10.28 -5.45 11.96
C GLN A 107 -11.22 -5.00 13.09
N LEU A 108 -10.96 -3.82 13.67
CA LEU A 108 -11.80 -3.26 14.72
C LEU A 108 -13.09 -2.67 14.15
N GLU A 109 -12.97 -1.82 13.13
CA GLU A 109 -14.11 -1.10 12.54
C GLU A 109 -15.10 -2.03 11.83
N LEU A 110 -14.63 -3.16 11.29
CA LEU A 110 -15.43 -4.15 10.59
C LEU A 110 -15.80 -5.36 11.45
N GLU A 111 -15.84 -5.18 12.78
CA GLU A 111 -16.33 -6.18 13.74
C GLU A 111 -15.62 -7.54 13.61
N HIS A 112 -14.29 -7.50 13.60
CA HIS A 112 -13.44 -8.71 13.52
C HIS A 112 -13.61 -9.53 12.23
N CYS A 113 -13.83 -8.84 11.10
CA CYS A 113 -14.11 -9.46 9.79
C CYS A 113 -12.97 -10.33 9.25
N PHE A 114 -11.75 -10.18 9.77
CA PHE A 114 -10.59 -10.96 9.30
C PHE A 114 -10.39 -12.28 10.04
N ASN A 115 -11.15 -12.52 11.11
CA ASN A 115 -11.05 -13.79 11.84
C ASN A 115 -11.40 -14.97 10.94
N ASN A 116 -10.42 -15.84 10.69
CA ASN A 116 -10.51 -16.98 9.78
C ASN A 116 -10.81 -16.61 8.29
N ALA A 117 -10.67 -15.34 7.91
CA ALA A 117 -10.86 -14.91 6.53
C ALA A 117 -9.78 -15.52 5.61
N LYS A 118 -10.16 -15.80 4.37
CA LYS A 118 -9.22 -16.19 3.31
C LYS A 118 -8.68 -14.95 2.64
N VAL A 119 -7.39 -14.70 2.77
CA VAL A 119 -6.72 -13.51 2.25
C VAL A 119 -5.84 -13.88 1.07
N LEU A 120 -6.09 -13.30 -0.10
CA LEU A 120 -5.27 -13.45 -1.29
C LEU A 120 -4.40 -12.20 -1.49
N PHE A 121 -3.09 -12.40 -1.50
CA PHE A 121 -2.11 -11.39 -1.89
C PHE A 121 -1.69 -11.61 -3.34
N LEU A 122 -1.92 -10.63 -4.23
CA LEU A 122 -1.46 -10.72 -5.62
C LEU A 122 0.06 -10.56 -5.74
N ASN A 123 0.65 -9.77 -4.83
CA ASN A 123 2.08 -9.61 -4.65
C ASN A 123 2.40 -9.65 -3.15
N GLY A 124 2.64 -10.85 -2.65
CA GLY A 124 2.89 -11.08 -1.22
C GLY A 124 4.20 -10.48 -0.74
N GLN A 125 5.24 -10.52 -1.59
CA GLN A 125 6.53 -9.95 -1.22
C GLN A 125 6.42 -8.44 -0.96
N ALA A 126 5.77 -7.69 -1.84
CA ALA A 126 5.54 -6.25 -1.66
C ALA A 126 4.54 -5.93 -0.53
N ASN A 127 3.67 -6.88 -0.18
CA ASN A 127 2.68 -6.78 0.90
C ASN A 127 3.04 -7.64 2.12
N TYR A 128 4.33 -7.92 2.32
CA TYR A 128 4.79 -8.79 3.41
C TYR A 128 4.39 -8.24 4.80
N ARG A 129 4.48 -6.92 5.00
CA ARG A 129 4.09 -6.29 6.27
C ARG A 129 2.61 -6.51 6.60
N PRO A 130 1.64 -6.11 5.77
CA PRO A 130 0.25 -6.40 6.05
C PRO A 130 -0.03 -7.91 6.13
N ALA A 131 0.67 -8.77 5.37
CA ALA A 131 0.54 -10.21 5.47
C ALA A 131 0.92 -10.72 6.86
N ARG A 132 1.98 -10.19 7.47
CA ARG A 132 2.35 -10.47 8.86
C ARG A 132 1.24 -10.08 9.85
N VAL A 133 0.65 -8.90 9.68
CA VAL A 133 -0.43 -8.47 10.58
C VAL A 133 -1.65 -9.37 10.40
N PHE A 134 -1.97 -9.83 9.19
CA PHE A 134 -3.07 -10.76 8.98
C PHE A 134 -2.87 -12.11 9.69
N THR A 135 -1.62 -12.56 9.94
CA THR A 135 -1.38 -13.80 10.72
C THR A 135 -1.89 -13.71 12.15
N GLU A 136 -2.13 -12.52 12.71
CA GLU A 136 -2.73 -12.32 14.02
C GLU A 136 -4.22 -12.74 14.04
N TYR A 137 -4.88 -12.82 12.86
CA TYR A 137 -6.33 -13.04 12.73
C TYR A 137 -6.70 -14.29 11.95
N THR A 138 -5.83 -14.76 11.04
CA THR A 138 -6.11 -15.90 10.17
C THR A 138 -4.84 -16.62 9.73
N GLU A 139 -4.94 -17.95 9.59
CA GLU A 139 -3.90 -18.77 8.95
C GLU A 139 -4.16 -18.97 7.45
N ASN A 140 -5.31 -18.51 6.92
CA ASN A 140 -5.75 -18.75 5.56
C ASN A 140 -5.17 -17.71 4.58
N LEU A 141 -3.85 -17.61 4.49
CA LEU A 141 -3.13 -16.70 3.62
C LEU A 141 -2.74 -17.40 2.31
N PHE A 142 -2.96 -16.74 1.19
CA PHE A 142 -2.61 -17.22 -0.15
C PHE A 142 -1.80 -16.15 -0.88
N PHE A 143 -0.66 -16.55 -1.45
CA PHE A 143 0.23 -15.64 -2.15
C PHE A 143 0.38 -16.07 -3.60
N ALA A 144 0.09 -15.16 -4.52
CA ALA A 144 0.10 -15.42 -5.95
C ALA A 144 1.48 -15.19 -6.61
N ASP A 145 2.52 -14.87 -5.84
CA ASP A 145 3.85 -14.53 -6.34
C ASP A 145 4.41 -15.53 -7.37
N PRO A 146 4.35 -16.86 -7.16
CA PRO A 146 4.83 -17.81 -8.18
C PRO A 146 3.99 -17.76 -9.47
N VAL A 147 2.70 -17.47 -9.32
CA VAL A 147 1.78 -17.39 -10.47
C VAL A 147 2.05 -16.15 -11.29
N THR A 148 2.20 -14.99 -10.61
CA THR A 148 2.35 -13.68 -11.24
C THR A 148 3.75 -13.42 -11.76
N GLN A 149 4.78 -13.87 -11.04
CA GLN A 149 6.18 -13.57 -11.36
C GLN A 149 6.81 -14.63 -12.26
N MET A 150 6.48 -15.90 -12.06
CA MET A 150 7.14 -17.03 -12.76
C MET A 150 6.19 -17.84 -13.65
N GLY A 151 4.89 -17.55 -13.67
CA GLY A 151 3.91 -18.35 -14.41
C GLY A 151 3.72 -19.77 -13.86
N VAL A 152 4.09 -20.03 -12.61
CA VAL A 152 3.91 -21.33 -11.95
C VAL A 152 2.48 -21.38 -11.39
N PRO A 153 1.63 -22.34 -11.81
CA PRO A 153 0.21 -22.38 -11.43
C PRO A 153 -0.01 -22.92 -10.00
N LYS A 154 0.72 -22.38 -9.03
CA LYS A 154 0.65 -22.78 -7.62
C LYS A 154 0.79 -21.54 -6.73
N MET A 155 -0.17 -21.34 -5.83
CA MET A 155 -0.07 -20.32 -4.77
C MET A 155 0.71 -20.86 -3.57
N LEU A 156 1.37 -19.95 -2.85
CA LEU A 156 1.92 -20.24 -1.54
C LEU A 156 0.80 -20.07 -0.50
N THR A 157 0.86 -20.83 0.59
CA THR A 157 -0.24 -20.92 1.57
C THR A 157 0.20 -20.59 2.99
N SER A 158 1.40 -20.05 3.16
CA SER A 158 1.89 -19.57 4.46
C SER A 158 2.92 -18.48 4.27
N LEU A 159 3.14 -17.70 5.33
CA LEU A 159 4.17 -16.67 5.35
C LEU A 159 5.57 -17.27 5.18
N ASP A 160 5.86 -18.40 5.85
CA ASP A 160 7.14 -19.12 5.76
C ASP A 160 7.42 -19.59 4.32
N ALA A 161 6.36 -20.04 3.61
CA ALA A 161 6.49 -20.39 2.19
C ALA A 161 6.82 -19.19 1.32
N LEU A 162 6.26 -18.00 1.63
CA LEU A 162 6.58 -16.75 0.95
C LEU A 162 8.03 -16.33 1.21
N GLU A 163 8.51 -16.43 2.45
CA GLU A 163 9.90 -16.12 2.83
C GLU A 163 10.89 -17.04 2.11
N THR A 164 10.59 -18.35 2.07
CA THR A 164 11.40 -19.33 1.34
C THR A 164 11.42 -19.02 -0.15
N TYR A 165 10.27 -18.65 -0.73
CA TYR A 165 10.15 -18.27 -2.13
C TYR A 165 10.96 -17.01 -2.44
N ALA A 166 10.86 -15.96 -1.61
CA ALA A 166 11.58 -14.71 -1.77
C ALA A 166 13.12 -14.95 -1.76
N THR A 167 13.59 -15.77 -0.82
CA THR A 167 15.00 -16.15 -0.75
C THR A 167 15.46 -16.92 -2.00
N GLY A 168 14.64 -17.87 -2.46
CA GLY A 168 14.94 -18.68 -3.65
C GLY A 168 14.93 -17.86 -4.94
N THR A 169 13.96 -16.95 -5.11
CA THR A 169 13.86 -16.09 -6.30
C THR A 169 14.96 -15.04 -6.36
N GLY A 170 15.45 -14.55 -5.22
CA GLY A 170 16.62 -13.68 -5.16
C GLY A 170 17.86 -14.33 -5.83
N TYR A 171 18.06 -15.62 -5.66
CA TYR A 171 19.10 -16.38 -6.36
C TYR A 171 18.82 -16.53 -7.86
N LEU A 172 17.56 -16.76 -8.26
CA LEU A 172 17.17 -16.97 -9.67
C LEU A 172 17.21 -15.66 -10.48
N GLN A 173 16.87 -14.54 -9.90
CA GLN A 173 16.95 -13.22 -10.54
C GLN A 173 18.40 -12.86 -10.90
N SER A 174 19.37 -13.24 -10.08
CA SER A 174 20.79 -13.05 -10.40
C SER A 174 21.24 -13.86 -11.64
N TRP A 175 20.48 -14.87 -12.07
CA TRP A 175 20.78 -15.75 -13.20
C TRP A 175 19.96 -15.44 -14.47
N HIS A 176 19.13 -14.39 -14.49
CA HIS A 176 18.30 -13.96 -15.63
C HIS A 176 17.38 -15.04 -16.23
N ILE A 177 17.03 -16.07 -15.46
CA ILE A 177 16.25 -17.22 -15.93
C ILE A 177 14.74 -16.92 -16.02
N GLY A 178 14.25 -15.90 -15.27
CA GLY A 178 12.81 -15.61 -15.15
C GLY A 178 12.12 -15.07 -16.40
N ASP A 179 12.84 -14.41 -17.30
CA ASP A 179 12.25 -13.73 -18.46
C ASP A 179 11.71 -14.64 -19.56
N THR A 180 12.08 -15.91 -19.54
CA THR A 180 11.78 -16.84 -20.65
C THR A 180 10.57 -17.74 -20.37
N VAL A 181 10.30 -18.08 -19.13
CA VAL A 181 9.28 -19.08 -18.76
C VAL A 181 7.86 -18.48 -18.75
N GLY A 182 7.69 -17.22 -18.34
CA GLY A 182 6.38 -16.54 -18.25
C GLY A 182 5.73 -16.19 -19.59
N LYS A 183 6.42 -16.38 -20.72
CA LYS A 183 5.97 -15.97 -22.07
C LYS A 183 5.27 -17.07 -22.87
N LEU A 184 5.11 -18.29 -22.34
CA LEU A 184 4.45 -19.39 -23.05
C LEU A 184 2.90 -19.21 -22.99
N PRO A 185 2.18 -19.20 -24.14
CA PRO A 185 0.73 -18.95 -24.20
C PRO A 185 -0.11 -19.96 -23.38
N VAL A 186 0.34 -21.20 -23.26
CA VAL A 186 -0.36 -22.27 -22.53
C VAL A 186 -0.24 -22.02 -21.02
N ALA A 187 0.89 -21.54 -20.52
CA ALA A 187 1.07 -21.19 -19.12
C ALA A 187 0.11 -20.07 -18.69
N ARG A 188 -0.11 -19.08 -19.56
CA ARG A 188 -0.97 -17.91 -19.28
C ARG A 188 -2.43 -18.28 -19.01
N ASN A 189 -3.01 -19.25 -19.71
CA ASN A 189 -4.38 -19.68 -19.48
C ASN A 189 -4.55 -20.41 -18.14
N VAL A 190 -3.57 -21.24 -17.77
CA VAL A 190 -3.61 -21.98 -16.50
C VAL A 190 -3.34 -21.05 -15.31
N THR A 191 -2.42 -20.12 -15.42
CA THR A 191 -2.14 -19.12 -14.38
C THR A 191 -3.35 -18.21 -14.16
N ASN A 192 -4.00 -17.73 -15.22
CA ASN A 192 -5.21 -16.93 -15.12
C ASN A 192 -6.35 -17.72 -14.43
N TYR A 193 -6.49 -19.00 -14.72
CA TYR A 193 -7.49 -19.87 -14.06
C TYR A 193 -7.19 -19.98 -12.55
N VAL A 194 -5.93 -20.21 -12.17
CA VAL A 194 -5.52 -20.33 -10.75
C VAL A 194 -5.80 -19.01 -10.01
N LEU A 195 -5.45 -17.87 -10.61
CA LEU A 195 -5.68 -16.54 -10.03
C LEU A 195 -7.18 -16.25 -9.84
N ARG A 196 -8.00 -16.48 -10.89
CA ARG A 196 -9.45 -16.29 -10.82
C ARG A 196 -10.08 -17.18 -9.75
N LYS A 197 -9.69 -18.45 -9.69
CA LYS A 197 -10.19 -19.36 -8.66
C LYS A 197 -9.76 -18.95 -7.26
N GLY A 198 -8.52 -18.48 -7.09
CA GLY A 198 -8.03 -17.91 -5.84
C GLY A 198 -8.84 -16.69 -5.42
N ALA A 199 -9.07 -15.75 -6.34
CA ALA A 199 -9.87 -14.56 -6.09
C ALA A 199 -11.34 -14.90 -5.76
N GLN A 200 -11.96 -15.84 -6.47
CA GLN A 200 -13.32 -16.30 -6.15
C GLN A 200 -13.44 -16.86 -4.73
N ASN A 201 -12.43 -17.60 -4.27
CA ASN A 201 -12.42 -18.23 -2.96
C ASN A 201 -11.98 -17.32 -1.82
N ALA A 202 -11.32 -16.21 -2.12
CA ALA A 202 -10.84 -15.25 -1.13
C ALA A 202 -11.99 -14.41 -0.57
N ASP A 203 -11.87 -14.00 0.67
CA ASP A 203 -12.75 -13.04 1.33
C ASP A 203 -12.16 -11.63 1.24
N VAL A 204 -10.82 -11.56 1.33
CA VAL A 204 -10.04 -10.33 1.22
C VAL A 204 -9.01 -10.49 0.09
N ILE A 205 -8.85 -9.45 -0.72
CA ILE A 205 -7.81 -9.37 -1.75
C ILE A 205 -6.91 -8.18 -1.44
N ALA A 206 -5.63 -8.44 -1.20
CA ALA A 206 -4.61 -7.42 -0.99
C ALA A 206 -3.79 -7.24 -2.27
N ALA A 207 -3.95 -6.07 -2.89
CA ALA A 207 -3.29 -5.76 -4.16
C ALA A 207 -3.29 -4.25 -4.42
N ARG A 208 -2.33 -3.75 -5.20
CA ARG A 208 -2.43 -2.40 -5.78
C ARG A 208 -3.53 -2.40 -6.84
N TYR A 209 -4.19 -1.26 -7.02
CA TYR A 209 -5.28 -1.14 -7.98
C TYR A 209 -4.88 -1.61 -9.40
N ASN A 210 -3.72 -1.20 -9.89
CA ASN A 210 -3.24 -1.60 -11.21
C ASN A 210 -3.01 -3.12 -11.31
N GLU A 211 -2.61 -3.79 -10.24
CA GLU A 211 -2.47 -5.26 -10.22
C GLU A 211 -3.82 -5.96 -10.41
N LEU A 212 -4.90 -5.42 -9.84
CA LEU A 212 -6.26 -5.93 -10.06
C LEU A 212 -6.68 -5.80 -11.53
N GLU A 213 -6.32 -4.71 -12.19
CA GLU A 213 -6.61 -4.49 -13.61
C GLU A 213 -5.81 -5.42 -14.51
N GLU A 214 -4.50 -5.49 -14.32
CA GLU A 214 -3.59 -6.33 -15.10
C GLU A 214 -3.95 -7.83 -15.01
N MET A 215 -4.44 -8.28 -13.86
CA MET A 215 -4.88 -9.66 -13.64
C MET A 215 -6.24 -9.97 -14.25
N GLY A 216 -6.99 -8.97 -14.74
CA GLY A 216 -8.31 -9.14 -15.32
C GLY A 216 -9.30 -9.76 -14.35
N LEU A 217 -9.22 -9.40 -13.07
CA LEU A 217 -10.17 -9.83 -12.04
C LEU A 217 -11.43 -8.96 -12.16
N GLU A 218 -12.37 -9.39 -12.97
CA GLU A 218 -13.60 -8.64 -13.23
C GLU A 218 -14.65 -8.83 -12.13
N GLU A 219 -14.70 -10.02 -11.53
CA GLU A 219 -15.75 -10.38 -10.56
C GLU A 219 -15.18 -10.39 -9.14
N LEU A 220 -15.47 -9.32 -8.40
CA LEU A 220 -15.01 -9.10 -7.02
C LEU A 220 -16.20 -9.02 -6.04
N ALA A 221 -17.33 -9.62 -6.41
CA ALA A 221 -18.59 -9.50 -5.67
C ALA A 221 -18.47 -9.94 -4.20
N GLY A 222 -18.83 -9.03 -3.30
CA GLY A 222 -18.84 -9.26 -1.86
C GLY A 222 -17.46 -9.28 -1.19
N LYS A 223 -16.37 -8.98 -1.93
CA LYS A 223 -15.01 -8.99 -1.40
C LYS A 223 -14.67 -7.71 -0.64
N THR A 224 -13.71 -7.83 0.26
CA THR A 224 -12.95 -6.71 0.80
C THR A 224 -11.66 -6.57 0.00
N VAL A 225 -11.32 -5.35 -0.42
CA VAL A 225 -10.06 -5.05 -1.14
C VAL A 225 -9.19 -4.17 -0.27
N LEU A 226 -7.99 -4.63 0.07
CA LEU A 226 -6.94 -3.83 0.70
C LEU A 226 -6.01 -3.28 -0.39
N THR A 227 -5.93 -1.96 -0.51
CA THR A 227 -5.21 -1.31 -1.61
C THR A 227 -4.71 0.09 -1.24
N SER A 228 -4.23 0.84 -2.24
CA SER A 228 -3.75 2.21 -2.08
C SER A 228 -4.21 3.11 -3.22
N SER A 229 -4.21 4.42 -2.98
CA SER A 229 -4.44 5.46 -3.99
C SER A 229 -5.79 5.35 -4.70
N ILE A 230 -6.85 5.21 -3.92
CA ILE A 230 -8.21 5.10 -4.41
C ILE A 230 -8.82 6.49 -4.65
N SER A 231 -9.01 6.83 -5.94
CA SER A 231 -9.84 7.95 -6.38
C SER A 231 -11.32 7.58 -6.38
N GLU A 232 -12.20 8.59 -6.47
CA GLU A 232 -13.64 8.35 -6.58
C GLU A 232 -14.01 7.51 -7.82
N GLU A 233 -13.32 7.70 -8.94
CA GLU A 233 -13.50 6.93 -10.17
C GLU A 233 -13.15 5.44 -9.93
N ARG A 234 -11.97 5.17 -9.36
CA ARG A 234 -11.54 3.81 -9.00
C ARG A 234 -12.46 3.14 -7.99
N LEU A 235 -12.94 3.92 -7.01
CA LEU A 235 -13.89 3.41 -6.02
C LEU A 235 -15.20 2.99 -6.69
N LYS A 236 -15.70 3.79 -7.63
CA LYS A 236 -16.88 3.45 -8.43
C LYS A 236 -16.66 2.20 -9.25
N GLU A 237 -15.53 2.08 -9.96
CA GLU A 237 -15.19 0.89 -10.76
C GLU A 237 -15.12 -0.38 -9.90
N LEU A 238 -14.54 -0.32 -8.71
CA LEU A 238 -14.56 -1.44 -7.76
C LEU A 238 -15.99 -1.78 -7.31
N GLY A 239 -16.84 -0.77 -7.14
CA GLY A 239 -18.27 -0.95 -6.85
C GLY A 239 -19.00 -1.65 -7.97
N ASP A 240 -18.77 -1.27 -9.22
CA ASP A 240 -19.36 -1.90 -10.41
C ASP A 240 -18.94 -3.38 -10.55
N ARG A 241 -17.74 -3.73 -10.08
CA ARG A 241 -17.25 -5.11 -9.94
C ARG A 241 -17.79 -5.85 -8.71
N GLY A 242 -18.61 -5.19 -7.89
CA GLY A 242 -19.30 -5.78 -6.74
C GLY A 242 -18.47 -5.81 -5.45
N VAL A 243 -17.37 -5.08 -5.36
CA VAL A 243 -16.59 -4.94 -4.12
C VAL A 243 -17.46 -4.37 -3.01
N ASN A 244 -17.40 -4.98 -1.84
CA ASN A 244 -18.20 -4.59 -0.69
C ASN A 244 -17.51 -3.50 0.15
N VAL A 245 -16.21 -3.68 0.41
CA VAL A 245 -15.39 -2.78 1.23
C VAL A 245 -14.04 -2.57 0.57
N VAL A 246 -13.57 -1.33 0.56
CA VAL A 246 -12.21 -0.98 0.16
C VAL A 246 -11.50 -0.38 1.36
N ILE A 247 -10.34 -0.93 1.69
CA ILE A 247 -9.44 -0.43 2.72
C ILE A 247 -8.28 0.22 1.99
N ASP A 248 -8.21 1.55 2.08
CA ASP A 248 -7.17 2.35 1.44
C ASP A 248 -6.21 2.90 2.48
N TYR A 249 -4.97 2.42 2.46
CA TYR A 249 -3.92 2.88 3.38
C TYR A 249 -3.17 4.13 2.89
N THR A 250 -3.61 4.75 1.78
CA THR A 250 -3.00 6.00 1.32
C THR A 250 -3.48 7.18 2.16
N PRO A 251 -2.56 7.99 2.69
CA PRO A 251 -2.95 9.15 3.47
C PRO A 251 -3.73 10.16 2.62
N GLN A 252 -4.76 10.73 3.19
CA GLN A 252 -5.38 11.96 2.68
C GLN A 252 -4.95 13.13 3.54
N ILE A 253 -4.27 14.09 2.92
CA ILE A 253 -3.92 15.36 3.54
C ILE A 253 -4.53 16.45 2.68
N PHE A 254 -5.11 17.47 3.31
CA PHE A 254 -5.74 18.61 2.62
C PHE A 254 -6.90 18.24 1.68
N ASN A 255 -7.66 17.19 1.99
CA ASN A 255 -8.73 16.63 1.16
C ASN A 255 -8.25 16.11 -0.22
N GLU A 256 -6.96 15.91 -0.40
CA GLU A 256 -6.37 15.36 -1.61
C GLU A 256 -5.57 14.09 -1.29
N THR A 257 -5.49 13.19 -2.26
CA THR A 257 -4.61 12.01 -2.17
C THR A 257 -3.19 12.43 -2.47
N VAL A 258 -2.37 12.51 -1.44
CA VAL A 258 -0.96 12.87 -1.56
C VAL A 258 -0.09 11.62 -1.49
N GLY A 259 0.97 11.57 -2.27
CA GLY A 259 1.90 10.43 -2.23
C GLY A 259 2.55 10.25 -0.86
N VAL A 260 2.67 9.02 -0.38
CA VAL A 260 3.27 8.72 0.93
C VAL A 260 4.70 9.27 1.03
N ASN A 261 5.45 9.25 -0.09
CA ASN A 261 6.78 9.86 -0.18
C ASN A 261 6.78 11.37 0.11
N VAL A 262 5.72 12.08 -0.30
CA VAL A 262 5.56 13.51 -0.02
C VAL A 262 5.28 13.73 1.46
N VAL A 263 4.36 12.94 2.03
CA VAL A 263 4.00 13.05 3.44
C VAL A 263 5.20 12.75 4.33
N GLU A 264 5.94 11.68 4.05
CA GLU A 264 7.15 11.37 4.81
C GLU A 264 8.22 12.46 4.65
N ALA A 265 8.40 13.00 3.44
CA ALA A 265 9.32 14.12 3.22
C ALA A 265 8.89 15.39 3.98
N MET A 266 7.59 15.66 4.10
CA MET A 266 7.08 16.77 4.92
C MET A 266 7.36 16.55 6.41
N ILE A 267 7.21 15.31 6.91
CA ILE A 267 7.59 14.97 8.30
C ILE A 267 9.06 15.21 8.54
N LEU A 268 9.93 14.73 7.64
CA LEU A 268 11.38 14.92 7.74
C LEU A 268 11.75 16.41 7.73
N ALA A 269 11.14 17.20 6.85
CA ALA A 269 11.38 18.63 6.74
C ALA A 269 10.91 19.41 7.98
N ALA A 270 9.71 19.06 8.51
CA ALA A 270 9.16 19.71 9.70
C ALA A 270 9.97 19.42 10.96
N LEU A 271 10.46 18.20 11.11
CA LEU A 271 11.27 17.78 12.27
C LEU A 271 12.75 18.14 12.13
N GLU A 272 13.22 18.51 10.95
CA GLU A 272 14.65 18.72 10.64
C GLU A 272 15.50 17.49 11.00
N ARG A 273 15.01 16.30 10.72
CA ARG A 273 15.65 15.02 11.03
C ARG A 273 15.82 14.17 9.77
N SER A 274 16.85 13.34 9.78
CA SER A 274 17.04 12.31 8.76
C SER A 274 16.08 11.12 9.00
N PRO A 275 15.80 10.27 7.98
CA PRO A 275 14.92 9.09 8.14
C PRO A 275 15.38 8.12 9.25
N SER A 276 16.70 8.04 9.51
CA SER A 276 17.27 7.16 10.53
C SER A 276 17.11 7.66 11.97
N GLU A 277 16.73 8.93 12.16
CA GLU A 277 16.58 9.57 13.47
C GLU A 277 15.13 9.60 13.95
N ILE A 278 14.18 9.21 13.10
CA ILE A 278 12.75 9.17 13.45
C ILE A 278 12.38 7.72 13.77
N THR A 279 11.87 7.51 14.98
CA THR A 279 11.44 6.20 15.44
C THR A 279 10.05 5.85 14.92
N HIS A 280 9.68 4.59 15.03
CA HIS A 280 8.32 4.13 14.71
C HIS A 280 7.27 4.85 15.56
N ASP A 281 7.56 5.06 16.84
CA ASP A 281 6.64 5.73 17.77
C ASP A 281 6.46 7.22 17.42
N ASP A 282 7.53 7.90 16.96
CA ASP A 282 7.43 9.28 16.46
C ASP A 282 6.47 9.38 15.26
N TYR A 283 6.55 8.44 14.32
CA TYR A 283 5.63 8.39 13.19
C TYR A 283 4.18 8.16 13.64
N LEU A 284 3.95 7.24 14.58
CA LEU A 284 2.61 6.96 15.11
C LEU A 284 2.00 8.19 15.80
N GLU A 285 2.79 8.90 16.59
CA GLU A 285 2.36 10.14 17.23
C GLU A 285 1.97 11.21 16.19
N ILE A 286 2.80 11.41 15.17
CA ILE A 286 2.56 12.39 14.11
C ILE A 286 1.29 12.05 13.34
N ILE A 287 1.14 10.83 12.84
CA ILE A 287 0.00 10.45 12.02
C ILE A 287 -1.31 10.51 12.82
N THR A 288 -1.25 10.21 14.13
CA THR A 288 -2.41 10.35 15.04
C THR A 288 -2.77 11.81 15.24
N ASN A 289 -1.80 12.69 15.51
CA ASN A 289 -2.02 14.12 15.76
C ASN A 289 -2.50 14.85 14.49
N GLU A 290 -2.01 14.48 13.33
CA GLU A 290 -2.40 15.06 12.04
C GLU A 290 -3.65 14.39 11.41
N GLY A 291 -4.23 13.39 12.07
CA GLY A 291 -5.42 12.68 11.58
C GLY A 291 -5.17 11.91 10.27
N ILE A 292 -3.96 11.40 10.07
CA ILE A 292 -3.59 10.63 8.89
C ILE A 292 -4.02 9.18 9.10
N GLU A 293 -5.27 8.87 8.79
CA GLU A 293 -5.86 7.55 9.04
C GLU A 293 -6.07 6.75 7.74
N PRO A 294 -5.96 5.41 7.78
CA PRO A 294 -6.44 4.56 6.70
C PRO A 294 -7.94 4.74 6.49
N ARG A 295 -8.39 4.66 5.24
CA ARG A 295 -9.80 4.86 4.90
C ARG A 295 -10.52 3.53 4.72
N ILE A 296 -11.70 3.41 5.30
CA ILE A 296 -12.63 2.31 5.02
C ILE A 296 -13.75 2.87 4.16
N LEU A 297 -13.78 2.46 2.90
CA LEU A 297 -14.67 3.00 1.88
C LEU A 297 -15.70 1.94 1.47
N TYR A 298 -16.92 2.38 1.25
CA TYR A 298 -18.03 1.54 0.80
C TYR A 298 -18.45 1.97 -0.60
N PRO A 299 -18.09 1.23 -1.65
CA PRO A 299 -18.39 1.62 -3.03
C PRO A 299 -19.87 1.83 -3.31
N SER A 300 -20.74 1.10 -2.60
CA SER A 300 -22.20 1.27 -2.70
C SER A 300 -22.77 2.44 -1.90
N GLY A 301 -21.93 3.23 -1.22
CA GLY A 301 -22.35 4.30 -0.32
C GLY A 301 -22.98 3.85 1.01
N TYR A 302 -23.08 2.53 1.23
CA TYR A 302 -23.68 1.98 2.45
C TYR A 302 -22.77 0.92 3.07
N LYS A 303 -22.65 0.93 4.40
CA LYS A 303 -22.01 -0.16 5.14
C LYS A 303 -22.90 -1.40 5.01
N ARG A 304 -22.50 -2.35 4.14
CA ARG A 304 -23.13 -3.67 4.11
C ARG A 304 -22.52 -4.49 5.22
N ILE A 305 -23.35 -4.99 6.14
CA ILE A 305 -22.94 -5.99 7.12
C ILE A 305 -22.43 -7.20 6.33
N SER A 306 -21.15 -7.52 6.45
CA SER A 306 -20.53 -8.60 5.72
C SER A 306 -21.20 -9.93 6.07
N ARG A 307 -21.31 -10.84 5.10
CA ARG A 307 -21.90 -12.19 5.28
C ARG A 307 -21.14 -13.04 6.31
N PHE A 308 -20.01 -12.59 6.79
CA PHE A 308 -19.20 -13.28 7.80
C PHE A 308 -19.84 -13.34 9.18
N ALA A 309 -20.74 -12.41 9.53
CA ALA A 309 -21.48 -12.46 10.80
C ALA A 309 -22.54 -13.57 10.85
N PHE A 310 -22.86 -14.23 9.72
CA PHE A 310 -23.98 -15.18 9.65
C PHE A 310 -23.58 -16.53 9.05
N ARG A 311 -22.86 -17.35 9.80
CA ARG A 311 -22.96 -18.80 9.68
C ARG A 311 -24.11 -19.41 10.51
N TYR A 312 -25.07 -18.59 10.92
CA TYR A 312 -26.33 -19.06 11.49
C TYR A 312 -27.48 -18.54 10.63
N PRO A 313 -28.43 -19.42 10.23
CA PRO A 313 -29.50 -19.05 9.31
C PRO A 313 -30.62 -18.32 10.06
N SER A 314 -30.64 -17.01 10.02
CA SER A 314 -31.89 -16.27 10.14
C SER A 314 -31.72 -14.84 9.59
N ALA A 315 -32.55 -14.59 8.61
CA ALA A 315 -32.60 -13.38 7.80
C ALA A 315 -32.72 -12.09 8.61
N VAL A 316 -31.92 -11.11 8.27
CA VAL A 316 -32.36 -9.72 7.99
C VAL A 316 -31.16 -8.96 7.43
N THR A 317 -31.23 -8.55 6.18
CA THR A 317 -30.29 -7.60 5.59
C THR A 317 -30.66 -6.20 6.08
N ALA A 318 -30.08 -5.73 7.15
CA ALA A 318 -30.22 -4.33 7.56
C ALA A 318 -29.15 -3.51 6.82
N VAL A 319 -29.59 -2.60 5.96
CA VAL A 319 -28.79 -1.57 5.33
C VAL A 319 -28.78 -0.37 6.28
N LEU A 320 -27.65 -0.06 6.87
CA LEU A 320 -27.50 1.15 7.71
C LEU A 320 -26.84 2.26 6.88
N PRO A 321 -27.36 3.49 6.94
CA PRO A 321 -26.70 4.63 6.29
C PRO A 321 -25.35 4.91 6.96
N GLN A 322 -24.36 5.24 6.14
CA GLN A 322 -23.05 5.69 6.59
C GLN A 322 -23.23 6.90 7.52
N ARG A 323 -22.92 6.77 8.78
CA ARG A 323 -22.71 7.95 9.62
C ARG A 323 -21.44 8.62 9.12
N GLN A 324 -21.55 9.87 8.70
CA GLN A 324 -20.36 10.71 8.51
C GLN A 324 -19.52 10.58 9.77
N ALA A 325 -18.27 10.22 9.61
CA ALA A 325 -17.32 10.07 10.71
C ALA A 325 -17.17 11.43 11.39
N ALA A 326 -17.96 11.64 12.43
CA ALA A 326 -17.73 12.71 13.37
C ALA A 326 -16.71 12.16 14.36
N GLY A 327 -15.44 12.58 14.16
CA GLY A 327 -14.38 12.58 15.15
C GLY A 327 -14.31 11.39 16.10
N CYS A 328 -13.60 10.34 15.74
CA CYS A 328 -12.98 9.52 16.77
C CYS A 328 -11.92 10.37 17.45
N SER A 329 -12.16 10.70 18.74
CA SER A 329 -11.13 11.36 19.54
C SER A 329 -9.90 10.45 19.61
N GLY A 330 -8.71 11.02 19.35
CA GLY A 330 -7.43 10.30 19.22
C GLY A 330 -7.00 9.39 20.39
N GLN A 331 -7.79 9.31 21.45
CA GLN A 331 -7.53 8.42 22.59
C GLN A 331 -7.75 6.93 22.28
N LEU A 332 -8.73 6.57 21.44
CA LEU A 332 -9.00 5.16 21.13
C LEU A 332 -7.92 4.51 20.23
N CYS A 333 -7.31 5.29 19.34
CA CYS A 333 -6.24 4.77 18.47
C CYS A 333 -4.93 4.48 19.24
N ALA A 334 -4.64 5.24 20.29
CA ALA A 334 -3.45 5.04 21.12
C ALA A 334 -3.54 3.78 22.00
N GLU A 335 -4.72 3.46 22.53
CA GLU A 335 -4.92 2.28 23.39
C GLU A 335 -4.73 0.95 22.64
N VAL A 336 -5.16 0.90 21.36
CA VAL A 336 -5.02 -0.32 20.55
C VAL A 336 -3.56 -0.68 20.25
N LEU A 337 -2.67 0.31 20.25
CA LEU A 337 -1.26 0.11 19.95
C LEU A 337 -0.40 -0.18 21.21
N HIS A 338 -0.92 0.14 22.41
CA HIS A 338 -0.22 -0.09 23.69
C HIS A 338 -0.50 -1.43 24.36
N GLU A 339 -1.60 -2.11 24.04
CA GLU A 339 -1.94 -3.42 24.67
C GLU A 339 -1.16 -4.62 24.12
N GLN A 340 -0.25 -4.42 23.14
CA GLN A 340 0.54 -5.50 22.53
C GLN A 340 2.07 -5.33 22.69
N ARG A 341 2.51 -4.90 23.88
CA ARG A 341 3.92 -5.03 24.26
C ARG A 341 4.14 -6.26 25.14
#